data_ac36ef4f5ff8b45afeef76073d4b0db7
#
_entry.id   ac36ef4f5ff8b45afeef76073d4b0db7
#
_cell.length_a   1.000
_cell.length_b   1.000
_cell.length_c   1.000
_cell.angle_alpha   90.00
_cell.angle_beta   90.00
_cell.angle_gamma   90.00
#
_symmetry.space_group_name_H-M   'P 1'
#
loop_
_entity.id
_entity.type
_entity.pdbx_description
1 polymer ?
#
loop_
_entity_poly.entity_id
_entity_poly.type
_entity_poly.pdbx_seq_one_letter_code
_entity_poly.pdbx_strand_id
1 'polypeptide(L)'
;MGTRLALYLGLGVVAVLVRLLWELRFAGAGSYALAAVAALAAGLWAIQGKPLPLAWLGLAIGLAGTVAGYGLPWLSLLIPLGVFVGYWGWARHVSEKDLGAFWGWALVWPAVGLLLVWQVIPAFYALWLSFLDRFNFIGHSRFVGLLNYEILLTRDPLFWKAMGNTFWFVAFTVPIGIGLATLMAILLNEKVKLQGLFRTLYFLPYITALTAAAAVWDWIYNPEFGFLNWLLGTPGFQWLSTPEGIFARILRPLGINLSGFWAGPSVAFVAVMAMSIWHFLGYQIVVLLAGLQNIPKEYYEAAELDGASWWQKVRFITWPLLSPTTFFLFTLSLIGAFQVFTQVLILTPTGGVLQDTLTLALYLYNKGFRDSNFSYASALAVVVFIMILVLTLVQRRVLERRVTYEA
;
A
#
# COMPACT_ATOMS: atom_id res chain seq x y z
N MET A 1 -5.00 -28.98 18.54
CA MET A 1 -4.13 -29.65 17.56
C MET A 1 -3.60 -28.69 16.49
N GLY A 2 -4.38 -27.78 15.96
CA GLY A 2 -3.94 -26.71 15.03
C GLY A 2 -2.82 -25.79 15.57
N THR A 3 -2.81 -25.53 16.87
CA THR A 3 -1.78 -24.71 17.54
C THR A 3 -0.38 -25.34 17.50
N ARG A 4 -0.28 -26.68 17.54
CA ARG A 4 1.02 -27.38 17.49
C ARG A 4 1.62 -27.33 16.10
N LEU A 5 0.79 -27.43 15.05
CA LEU A 5 1.21 -27.31 13.66
C LEU A 5 1.68 -25.89 13.32
N ALA A 6 0.93 -24.87 13.73
CA ALA A 6 1.31 -23.48 13.55
C ALA A 6 2.67 -23.18 14.21
N LEU A 7 2.97 -23.83 15.36
CA LEU A 7 4.23 -23.68 16.05
C LEU A 7 5.41 -24.32 15.27
N TYR A 8 5.22 -25.49 14.65
CA TYR A 8 6.26 -26.15 13.84
C TYR A 8 6.61 -25.38 12.58
N LEU A 9 5.59 -24.94 11.87
CA LEU A 9 5.79 -24.15 10.67
C LEU A 9 6.35 -22.75 11.03
N GLY A 10 5.88 -22.16 12.13
CA GLY A 10 6.43 -20.92 12.66
C GLY A 10 7.90 -21.01 13.01
N LEU A 11 8.34 -22.10 13.59
CA LEU A 11 9.74 -22.32 13.96
C LEU A 11 10.64 -22.62 12.75
N GLY A 12 10.13 -23.32 11.73
CA GLY A 12 10.84 -23.48 10.45
C GLY A 12 11.04 -22.12 9.77
N VAL A 13 10.02 -21.28 9.76
CA VAL A 13 10.10 -19.90 9.24
C VAL A 13 11.06 -19.07 10.08
N VAL A 14 11.00 -19.11 11.41
CA VAL A 14 11.93 -18.40 12.31
C VAL A 14 13.37 -18.83 12.07
N ALA A 15 13.64 -20.12 11.85
CA ALA A 15 14.99 -20.60 11.56
C ALA A 15 15.53 -20.06 10.21
N VAL A 16 14.69 -20.01 9.16
CA VAL A 16 15.02 -19.40 7.86
C VAL A 16 15.25 -17.89 8.01
N LEU A 17 14.44 -17.22 8.82
CA LEU A 17 14.52 -15.78 9.07
C LEU A 17 15.77 -15.39 9.86
N VAL A 18 16.10 -16.14 10.91
CA VAL A 18 17.33 -15.97 11.68
C VAL A 18 18.56 -16.16 10.77
N ARG A 19 18.46 -17.08 9.82
CA ARG A 19 19.53 -17.28 8.84
C ARG A 19 19.67 -16.11 7.85
N LEU A 20 18.57 -15.62 7.28
CA LEU A 20 18.59 -14.44 6.39
C LEU A 20 19.16 -13.21 7.11
N LEU A 21 18.79 -13.01 8.37
CA LEU A 21 19.35 -11.95 9.22
C LEU A 21 20.85 -12.11 9.46
N TRP A 22 21.33 -13.36 9.55
CA TRP A 22 22.75 -13.64 9.68
C TRP A 22 23.55 -13.38 8.40
N GLU A 23 23.07 -13.80 7.25
CA GLU A 23 23.72 -13.51 5.96
C GLU A 23 23.83 -12.02 5.70
N LEU A 24 22.89 -11.22 6.26
CA LEU A 24 22.95 -9.77 6.29
C LEU A 24 23.86 -9.20 7.38
N ARG A 25 24.66 -10.03 8.08
CA ARG A 25 25.59 -9.68 9.18
C ARG A 25 24.95 -8.97 10.38
N PHE A 26 23.67 -9.14 10.61
CA PHE A 26 22.94 -8.46 11.70
C PHE A 26 22.83 -9.25 13.00
N ALA A 27 23.26 -10.53 13.03
CA ALA A 27 23.15 -11.36 14.23
C ALA A 27 24.45 -12.12 14.51
N GLY A 28 24.89 -12.17 15.77
CA GLY A 28 26.07 -12.92 16.20
C GLY A 28 25.81 -14.43 16.34
N ALA A 29 26.86 -15.24 16.50
CA ALA A 29 26.81 -16.72 16.63
C ALA A 29 25.78 -17.26 17.64
N GLY A 30 25.43 -16.46 18.67
CA GLY A 30 24.40 -16.80 19.66
C GLY A 30 22.98 -16.96 19.11
N SER A 31 22.65 -16.34 17.98
CA SER A 31 21.32 -16.44 17.36
C SER A 31 21.09 -17.81 16.70
N TYR A 32 22.14 -18.46 16.20
CA TYR A 32 22.04 -19.84 15.68
C TYR A 32 21.83 -20.86 16.79
N ALA A 33 22.52 -20.68 17.90
CA ALA A 33 22.31 -21.51 19.08
C ALA A 33 20.87 -21.40 19.59
N LEU A 34 20.31 -20.19 19.65
CA LEU A 34 18.91 -19.96 20.01
C LEU A 34 17.93 -20.57 19.00
N ALA A 35 18.16 -20.45 17.70
CA ALA A 35 17.31 -21.06 16.68
C ALA A 35 17.39 -22.61 16.71
N ALA A 36 18.57 -23.16 16.92
CA ALA A 36 18.76 -24.61 17.08
C ALA A 36 18.08 -25.13 18.36
N VAL A 37 18.22 -24.42 19.49
CA VAL A 37 17.55 -24.76 20.75
C VAL A 37 16.03 -24.63 20.63
N ALA A 38 15.51 -23.59 19.97
CA ALA A 38 14.09 -23.44 19.74
C ALA A 38 13.52 -24.55 18.83
N ALA A 39 14.25 -24.92 17.76
CA ALA A 39 13.89 -26.06 16.90
C ALA A 39 13.91 -27.40 17.63
N LEU A 40 14.90 -27.60 18.49
CA LEU A 40 15.01 -28.78 19.37
C LEU A 40 13.88 -28.84 20.39
N ALA A 41 13.61 -27.72 21.09
CA ALA A 41 12.56 -27.65 22.10
C ALA A 41 11.16 -27.88 21.49
N ALA A 42 10.92 -27.34 20.29
CA ALA A 42 9.67 -27.57 19.57
C ALA A 42 9.54 -29.02 19.06
N GLY A 43 10.65 -29.60 18.59
CA GLY A 43 10.70 -30.98 18.21
C GLY A 43 10.39 -31.92 19.38
N LEU A 44 11.04 -31.70 20.51
CA LEU A 44 10.80 -32.46 21.74
C LEU A 44 9.37 -32.28 22.27
N TRP A 45 8.83 -31.07 22.23
CA TRP A 45 7.46 -30.80 22.68
C TRP A 45 6.38 -31.44 21.80
N ALA A 46 6.63 -31.55 20.50
CA ALA A 46 5.68 -32.15 19.56
C ALA A 46 5.72 -33.69 19.62
N ILE A 47 6.81 -34.27 20.08
CA ILE A 47 7.03 -35.74 20.23
C ILE A 47 6.53 -36.22 21.61
N GLN A 48 6.17 -35.32 22.53
CA GLN A 48 5.63 -35.72 23.85
C GLN A 48 4.38 -36.60 23.69
N GLY A 49 4.61 -37.92 23.74
CA GLY A 49 3.55 -38.91 23.75
C GLY A 49 3.81 -40.17 22.91
N LYS A 50 4.56 -40.14 21.79
CA LYS A 50 4.92 -41.32 21.01
C LYS A 50 6.22 -41.10 20.18
N PRO A 51 7.27 -41.89 20.36
CA PRO A 51 8.47 -41.80 19.56
C PRO A 51 8.21 -42.36 18.15
N LEU A 52 8.08 -41.51 17.16
CA LEU A 52 7.96 -41.90 15.77
C LEU A 52 9.35 -41.78 15.09
N PRO A 53 9.90 -42.86 14.50
CA PRO A 53 11.26 -42.84 13.93
C PRO A 53 11.42 -41.80 12.82
N LEU A 54 10.36 -41.53 12.02
CA LEU A 54 10.39 -40.54 10.97
C LEU A 54 10.38 -39.08 11.48
N ALA A 55 9.74 -38.84 12.64
CA ALA A 55 9.79 -37.51 13.28
C ALA A 55 11.21 -37.20 13.79
N TRP A 56 11.91 -38.19 14.35
CA TRP A 56 13.31 -38.09 14.75
C TRP A 56 14.23 -37.89 13.55
N LEU A 57 13.98 -38.60 12.43
CA LEU A 57 14.72 -38.43 11.20
C LEU A 57 14.57 -37.01 10.64
N GLY A 58 13.34 -36.47 10.61
CA GLY A 58 13.08 -35.10 10.19
C GLY A 58 13.78 -34.06 11.07
N LEU A 59 13.81 -34.27 12.38
CA LEU A 59 14.54 -33.45 13.33
C LEU A 59 16.05 -33.48 13.10
N ALA A 60 16.60 -34.67 12.85
CA ALA A 60 18.01 -34.86 12.53
C ALA A 60 18.41 -34.18 11.21
N ILE A 61 17.58 -34.29 10.16
CA ILE A 61 17.80 -33.62 8.87
C ILE A 61 17.75 -32.09 9.06
N GLY A 62 16.78 -31.58 9.83
CA GLY A 62 16.64 -30.14 10.13
C GLY A 62 17.87 -29.61 10.88
N LEU A 63 18.36 -30.35 11.90
CA LEU A 63 19.58 -30.00 12.64
C LEU A 63 20.83 -30.08 11.76
N ALA A 64 20.98 -31.15 10.95
CA ALA A 64 22.08 -31.24 10.00
C ALA A 64 22.07 -30.06 9.01
N GLY A 65 20.90 -29.63 8.53
CA GLY A 65 20.75 -28.48 7.67
C GLY A 65 21.15 -27.15 8.34
N THR A 66 20.88 -26.99 9.65
CA THR A 66 21.32 -25.80 10.39
C THR A 66 22.84 -25.76 10.57
N VAL A 67 23.45 -26.90 10.94
CA VAL A 67 24.92 -27.04 11.17
C VAL A 67 25.68 -26.95 9.85
N ALA A 68 25.28 -27.71 8.83
CA ALA A 68 25.94 -27.72 7.52
C ALA A 68 25.75 -26.41 6.74
N GLY A 69 24.63 -25.74 6.92
CA GLY A 69 24.35 -24.43 6.36
C GLY A 69 25.32 -23.34 6.84
N TYR A 70 26.08 -23.57 7.91
CA TYR A 70 27.11 -22.62 8.39
C TYR A 70 28.26 -22.47 7.39
N GLY A 71 28.64 -23.55 6.70
CA GLY A 71 29.70 -23.54 5.67
C GLY A 71 29.19 -23.47 4.24
N LEU A 72 27.97 -23.93 3.98
CA LEU A 72 27.39 -24.06 2.64
C LEU A 72 25.94 -23.59 2.64
N PRO A 73 25.66 -22.34 2.23
CA PRO A 73 24.34 -21.71 2.32
C PRO A 73 23.16 -22.51 1.73
N TRP A 74 23.40 -23.24 0.62
CA TRP A 74 22.38 -24.04 -0.05
C TRP A 74 21.89 -25.24 0.77
N LEU A 75 22.71 -25.74 1.75
CA LEU A 75 22.29 -26.81 2.65
C LEU A 75 21.22 -26.38 3.66
N SER A 76 20.98 -25.09 3.82
CA SER A 76 19.83 -24.58 4.61
C SER A 76 18.49 -25.04 4.06
N LEU A 77 18.41 -25.42 2.78
CA LEU A 77 17.22 -26.04 2.18
C LEU A 77 16.85 -27.40 2.81
N LEU A 78 17.78 -28.03 3.53
CA LEU A 78 17.47 -29.23 4.31
C LEU A 78 16.58 -28.96 5.54
N ILE A 79 16.50 -27.69 6.01
CA ILE A 79 15.64 -27.34 7.14
C ILE A 79 14.14 -27.53 6.80
N PRO A 80 13.61 -26.94 5.72
CA PRO A 80 12.23 -27.19 5.33
C PRO A 80 11.99 -28.65 4.94
N LEU A 81 12.97 -29.32 4.34
CA LEU A 81 12.89 -30.74 4.03
C LEU A 81 12.77 -31.58 5.30
N GLY A 82 13.58 -31.29 6.33
CA GLY A 82 13.52 -31.98 7.62
C GLY A 82 12.20 -31.79 8.34
N VAL A 83 11.65 -30.56 8.31
CA VAL A 83 10.33 -30.27 8.83
C VAL A 83 9.26 -31.04 8.06
N PHE A 84 9.35 -31.10 6.73
CA PHE A 84 8.42 -31.84 5.89
C PHE A 84 8.46 -33.36 6.16
N VAL A 85 9.64 -33.96 6.20
CA VAL A 85 9.82 -35.41 6.47
C VAL A 85 9.33 -35.76 7.88
N GLY A 86 9.70 -34.97 8.88
CA GLY A 86 9.27 -35.18 10.26
C GLY A 86 7.72 -35.10 10.39
N TYR A 87 7.13 -34.17 9.71
CA TYR A 87 5.69 -34.04 9.69
C TYR A 87 4.99 -35.13 8.88
N TRP A 88 5.53 -35.55 7.74
CA TRP A 88 4.97 -36.63 6.93
C TRP A 88 4.97 -37.96 7.69
N GLY A 89 6.04 -38.19 8.46
CA GLY A 89 6.10 -39.36 9.37
C GLY A 89 5.00 -39.31 10.44
N TRP A 90 4.75 -38.16 11.00
CA TRP A 90 3.68 -37.95 11.99
C TRP A 90 2.26 -38.01 11.37
N ALA A 91 2.05 -37.46 10.18
CA ALA A 91 0.78 -37.42 9.47
C ALA A 91 0.21 -38.82 9.15
N ARG A 92 1.05 -39.85 9.00
CA ARG A 92 0.61 -41.21 8.79
C ARG A 92 -0.15 -41.84 9.97
N HIS A 93 -0.11 -41.18 11.14
CA HIS A 93 -0.74 -41.65 12.38
C HIS A 93 -1.87 -40.75 12.84
N VAL A 94 -2.30 -39.82 12.00
CA VAL A 94 -3.28 -38.76 12.31
C VAL A 94 -4.57 -38.99 11.52
N SER A 95 -5.71 -38.53 12.05
CA SER A 95 -7.01 -38.66 11.39
C SER A 95 -7.06 -37.93 10.05
N GLU A 96 -7.94 -38.36 9.13
CA GLU A 96 -8.13 -37.72 7.81
C GLU A 96 -8.48 -36.22 7.92
N LYS A 97 -9.22 -35.81 8.97
CA LYS A 97 -9.55 -34.38 9.20
C LYS A 97 -8.31 -33.53 9.50
N ASP A 98 -7.38 -34.07 10.28
CA ASP A 98 -6.14 -33.37 10.64
C ASP A 98 -5.15 -33.36 9.45
N LEU A 99 -5.21 -34.39 8.61
CA LEU A 99 -4.46 -34.45 7.35
C LEU A 99 -4.95 -33.40 6.36
N GLY A 100 -6.26 -33.18 6.22
CA GLY A 100 -6.85 -32.13 5.40
C GLY A 100 -6.47 -30.74 5.88
N ALA A 101 -6.47 -30.49 7.19
CA ALA A 101 -5.99 -29.23 7.77
C ALA A 101 -4.50 -28.98 7.49
N PHE A 102 -3.69 -30.03 7.52
CA PHE A 102 -2.26 -29.93 7.17
C PHE A 102 -2.05 -29.49 5.73
N TRP A 103 -2.69 -30.16 4.78
CA TRP A 103 -2.54 -29.79 3.37
C TRP A 103 -3.04 -28.39 3.10
N GLY A 104 -4.14 -27.96 3.77
CA GLY A 104 -4.60 -26.58 3.71
C GLY A 104 -3.50 -25.59 4.15
N TRP A 105 -2.88 -25.83 5.30
CA TRP A 105 -1.80 -24.97 5.78
C TRP A 105 -0.54 -25.08 4.92
N ALA A 106 -0.16 -26.26 4.46
CA ALA A 106 1.01 -26.47 3.61
C ALA A 106 0.92 -25.69 2.29
N LEU A 107 -0.29 -25.54 1.73
CA LEU A 107 -0.53 -24.75 0.52
C LEU A 107 -0.52 -23.24 0.78
N VAL A 108 -0.94 -22.79 1.96
CA VAL A 108 -0.97 -21.37 2.33
C VAL A 108 0.40 -20.85 2.77
N TRP A 109 1.23 -21.69 3.40
CA TRP A 109 2.52 -21.29 3.97
C TRP A 109 3.51 -20.63 2.99
N PRO A 110 3.67 -21.07 1.73
CA PRO A 110 4.57 -20.39 0.80
C PRO A 110 4.17 -18.91 0.60
N ALA A 111 2.87 -18.64 0.47
CA ALA A 111 2.37 -17.28 0.34
C ALA A 111 2.57 -16.46 1.64
N VAL A 112 2.23 -17.04 2.80
CA VAL A 112 2.47 -16.42 4.12
C VAL A 112 3.96 -16.19 4.34
N GLY A 113 4.82 -17.14 3.99
CA GLY A 113 6.27 -17.01 4.08
C GLY A 113 6.82 -15.85 3.26
N LEU A 114 6.35 -15.70 2.02
CA LEU A 114 6.73 -14.57 1.18
C LEU A 114 6.27 -13.23 1.80
N LEU A 115 5.05 -13.15 2.30
CA LEU A 115 4.56 -11.95 2.97
C LEU A 115 5.38 -11.61 4.22
N LEU A 116 5.71 -12.61 5.03
CA LEU A 116 6.54 -12.41 6.22
C LEU A 116 7.92 -11.88 5.85
N VAL A 117 8.60 -12.52 4.90
CA VAL A 117 9.99 -12.17 4.52
C VAL A 117 10.05 -10.81 3.82
N TRP A 118 9.13 -10.51 2.91
CA TRP A 118 9.24 -9.34 2.05
C TRP A 118 8.44 -8.12 2.52
N GLN A 119 7.50 -8.30 3.45
CA GLN A 119 6.69 -7.18 3.98
C GLN A 119 6.84 -7.01 5.49
N VAL A 120 6.60 -8.09 6.25
CA VAL A 120 6.51 -7.96 7.72
C VAL A 120 7.88 -7.69 8.33
N ILE A 121 8.91 -8.46 7.93
CA ILE A 121 10.26 -8.29 8.47
C ILE A 121 10.89 -6.95 8.10
N PRO A 122 10.87 -6.50 6.85
CA PRO A 122 11.37 -5.17 6.52
C PRO A 122 10.63 -4.05 7.26
N ALA A 123 9.32 -4.21 7.53
CA ALA A 123 8.56 -3.23 8.31
C ALA A 123 9.05 -3.14 9.77
N PHE A 124 9.27 -4.28 10.44
CA PHE A 124 9.86 -4.29 11.78
C PHE A 124 11.31 -3.82 11.79
N TYR A 125 12.06 -4.14 10.75
CA TYR A 125 13.43 -3.63 10.60
C TYR A 125 13.45 -2.11 10.42
N ALA A 126 12.56 -1.55 9.60
CA ALA A 126 12.41 -0.11 9.48
C ALA A 126 12.01 0.53 10.83
N LEU A 127 11.10 -0.11 11.59
CA LEU A 127 10.76 0.34 12.94
C LEU A 127 12.01 0.36 13.85
N TRP A 128 12.86 -0.67 13.80
CA TRP A 128 14.11 -0.70 14.55
C TRP A 128 15.06 0.41 14.10
N LEU A 129 15.26 0.61 12.80
CA LEU A 129 16.12 1.66 12.26
C LEU A 129 15.68 3.05 12.70
N SER A 130 14.39 3.29 12.89
CA SER A 130 13.86 4.58 13.31
C SER A 130 14.35 5.06 14.69
N PHE A 131 14.83 4.14 15.52
CA PHE A 131 15.39 4.44 16.85
C PHE A 131 16.90 4.63 16.84
N LEU A 132 17.54 4.46 15.67
CA LEU A 132 18.98 4.60 15.55
C LEU A 132 19.34 6.00 15.07
N ASP A 133 20.57 6.38 15.34
CA ASP A 133 21.21 7.54 14.69
C ASP A 133 21.31 7.31 13.17
N ARG A 134 21.99 8.15 12.45
CA ARG A 134 22.14 8.09 11.00
C ARG A 134 22.71 6.73 10.54
N PHE A 135 21.80 5.77 10.26
CA PHE A 135 22.17 4.50 9.68
C PHE A 135 22.56 4.71 8.20
N ASN A 136 23.80 4.39 7.88
CA ASN A 136 24.29 4.16 6.52
C ASN A 136 24.92 2.77 6.50
N PHE A 137 24.95 2.11 5.35
CA PHE A 137 25.45 0.73 5.22
C PHE A 137 26.95 0.56 5.58
N ILE A 138 27.66 1.63 5.94
CA ILE A 138 29.11 1.67 6.15
C ILE A 138 29.48 2.03 7.60
N GLY A 139 28.59 2.66 8.38
CA GLY A 139 28.89 3.21 9.69
C GLY A 139 28.29 2.46 10.88
N HIS A 140 28.84 2.75 12.08
CA HIS A 140 28.26 2.28 13.33
C HIS A 140 27.08 3.18 13.71
N SER A 141 25.91 2.58 13.87
CA SER A 141 24.71 3.29 14.33
C SER A 141 24.60 3.23 15.85
N ARG A 142 24.23 4.35 16.48
CA ARG A 142 23.94 4.43 17.92
C ARG A 142 22.43 4.43 18.15
N PHE A 143 21.99 3.83 19.25
CA PHE A 143 20.61 3.92 19.66
C PHE A 143 20.34 5.33 20.25
N VAL A 144 19.39 6.05 19.66
CA VAL A 144 19.03 7.42 20.06
C VAL A 144 17.58 7.55 20.54
N GLY A 145 16.88 6.43 20.66
CA GLY A 145 15.50 6.41 21.14
C GLY A 145 14.55 7.20 20.20
N LEU A 146 13.78 8.11 20.73
CA LEU A 146 12.75 8.86 19.99
C LEU A 146 13.26 10.15 19.33
N LEU A 147 14.56 10.41 19.29
CA LEU A 147 15.13 11.67 18.80
C LEU A 147 14.70 11.97 17.34
N ASN A 148 14.69 10.95 16.46
CA ASN A 148 14.26 11.14 15.06
C ASN A 148 12.79 11.62 14.97
N TYR A 149 11.94 11.11 15.85
CA TYR A 149 10.53 11.53 15.91
C TYR A 149 10.37 12.94 16.48
N GLU A 150 11.17 13.30 17.50
CA GLU A 150 11.19 14.67 18.03
C GLU A 150 11.60 15.66 16.94
N ILE A 151 12.72 15.40 16.25
CA ILE A 151 13.19 16.26 15.15
C ILE A 151 12.10 16.37 14.06
N LEU A 152 11.53 15.25 13.65
CA LEU A 152 10.50 15.20 12.60
C LEU A 152 9.29 16.07 12.95
N LEU A 153 8.78 15.96 14.18
CA LEU A 153 7.55 16.62 14.58
C LEU A 153 7.73 18.07 15.02
N THR A 154 8.90 18.43 15.56
CA THR A 154 9.10 19.76 16.20
C THR A 154 10.06 20.67 15.47
N ARG A 155 11.03 20.12 14.71
CA ARG A 155 12.12 20.89 14.13
C ARG A 155 12.19 20.85 12.60
N ASP A 156 11.36 20.02 11.96
CA ASP A 156 11.39 19.84 10.50
C ASP A 156 10.18 20.51 9.81
N PRO A 157 10.37 21.73 9.27
CA PRO A 157 9.30 22.44 8.57
C PRO A 157 8.91 21.75 7.26
N LEU A 158 9.83 20.98 6.61
CA LEU A 158 9.55 20.28 5.37
C LEU A 158 8.60 19.11 5.57
N PHE A 159 8.64 18.47 6.74
CA PHE A 159 7.67 17.44 7.10
C PHE A 159 6.25 17.98 7.09
N TRP A 160 6.02 19.12 7.76
CA TRP A 160 4.69 19.72 7.83
C TRP A 160 4.20 20.23 6.48
N LYS A 161 5.13 20.73 5.65
CA LYS A 161 4.82 21.11 4.29
C LYS A 161 4.43 19.90 3.43
N ALA A 162 5.21 18.83 3.46
CA ALA A 162 4.91 17.58 2.77
C ALA A 162 3.58 16.96 3.25
N MET A 163 3.29 17.06 4.54
CA MET A 163 2.01 16.64 5.12
C MET A 163 0.85 17.47 4.57
N GLY A 164 0.97 18.78 4.57
CA GLY A 164 -0.05 19.69 4.03
C GLY A 164 -0.33 19.43 2.54
N ASN A 165 0.73 19.25 1.75
CA ASN A 165 0.62 18.90 0.33
C ASN A 165 -0.08 17.54 0.16
N THR A 166 0.34 16.51 0.91
CA THR A 166 -0.29 15.19 0.83
C THR A 166 -1.76 15.25 1.23
N PHE A 167 -2.10 16.04 2.27
CA PHE A 167 -3.50 16.28 2.65
C PHE A 167 -4.30 16.89 1.50
N TRP A 168 -3.79 17.94 0.84
CA TRP A 168 -4.44 18.54 -0.32
C TRP A 168 -4.61 17.55 -1.46
N PHE A 169 -3.58 16.74 -1.73
CA PHE A 169 -3.66 15.71 -2.76
C PHE A 169 -4.82 14.74 -2.48
N VAL A 170 -4.90 14.21 -1.27
CA VAL A 170 -5.96 13.29 -0.84
C VAL A 170 -7.34 13.96 -0.91
N ALA A 171 -7.47 15.17 -0.35
CA ALA A 171 -8.73 15.91 -0.26
C ALA A 171 -9.32 16.25 -1.63
N PHE A 172 -8.49 16.38 -2.65
CA PHE A 172 -8.95 16.68 -4.02
C PHE A 172 -9.08 15.41 -4.86
N THR A 173 -8.03 14.59 -4.93
CA THR A 173 -8.00 13.47 -5.88
C THR A 173 -9.01 12.38 -5.53
N VAL A 174 -9.20 12.08 -4.24
CA VAL A 174 -10.09 11.00 -3.83
C VAL A 174 -11.56 11.34 -4.07
N PRO A 175 -12.12 12.47 -3.57
CA PRO A 175 -13.52 12.77 -3.79
C PRO A 175 -13.83 13.10 -5.26
N ILE A 176 -12.97 13.86 -5.94
CA ILE A 176 -13.18 14.23 -7.34
C ILE A 176 -13.08 12.98 -8.22
N GLY A 177 -12.07 12.13 -8.02
CA GLY A 177 -11.89 10.91 -8.79
C GLY A 177 -13.09 9.97 -8.66
N ILE A 178 -13.51 9.67 -7.43
CA ILE A 178 -14.67 8.80 -7.17
C ILE A 178 -15.97 9.44 -7.67
N GLY A 179 -16.14 10.74 -7.47
CA GLY A 179 -17.33 11.47 -7.97
C GLY A 179 -17.46 11.40 -9.50
N LEU A 180 -16.37 11.69 -10.22
CA LEU A 180 -16.31 11.57 -11.68
C LEU A 180 -16.52 10.13 -12.13
N ALA A 181 -15.87 9.17 -11.47
CA ALA A 181 -16.01 7.75 -11.79
C ALA A 181 -17.44 7.26 -11.57
N THR A 182 -18.10 7.69 -10.49
CA THR A 182 -19.50 7.34 -10.22
C THR A 182 -20.43 7.92 -11.28
N LEU A 183 -20.26 9.19 -11.63
CA LEU A 183 -21.04 9.80 -12.69
C LEU A 183 -20.88 9.06 -14.02
N MET A 184 -19.63 8.79 -14.42
CA MET A 184 -19.35 8.05 -15.65
C MET A 184 -19.86 6.61 -15.61
N ALA A 185 -19.75 5.93 -14.46
CA ALA A 185 -20.25 4.57 -14.30
C ALA A 185 -21.79 4.51 -14.47
N ILE A 186 -22.53 5.45 -13.88
CA ILE A 186 -23.99 5.54 -14.03
C ILE A 186 -24.37 5.76 -15.51
N LEU A 187 -23.70 6.71 -16.19
CA LEU A 187 -23.98 7.00 -17.59
C LEU A 187 -23.64 5.81 -18.52
N LEU A 188 -22.55 5.09 -18.23
CA LEU A 188 -22.09 3.93 -19.01
C LEU A 188 -22.86 2.63 -18.69
N ASN A 189 -23.60 2.60 -17.59
CA ASN A 189 -24.46 1.46 -17.23
C ASN A 189 -25.72 1.40 -18.09
N GLU A 190 -26.13 2.52 -18.68
CA GLU A 190 -27.21 2.55 -19.67
C GLU A 190 -26.76 1.89 -20.98
N LYS A 191 -27.72 1.51 -21.84
CA LYS A 191 -27.44 0.89 -23.16
C LYS A 191 -26.82 1.89 -24.12
N VAL A 192 -25.52 2.11 -24.01
CA VAL A 192 -24.77 3.01 -24.90
C VAL A 192 -24.25 2.22 -26.12
N LYS A 193 -24.45 2.78 -27.33
CA LYS A 193 -23.82 2.23 -28.54
C LYS A 193 -22.29 2.30 -28.39
N LEU A 194 -21.57 1.28 -28.88
CA LEU A 194 -20.10 1.16 -28.80
C LEU A 194 -19.54 1.07 -27.36
N GLN A 195 -20.30 0.50 -26.43
CA GLN A 195 -19.90 0.35 -25.01
C GLN A 195 -18.50 -0.29 -24.86
N GLY A 196 -18.14 -1.25 -25.73
CA GLY A 196 -16.81 -1.87 -25.73
C GLY A 196 -15.68 -0.89 -26.03
N LEU A 197 -15.88 0.00 -27.02
CA LEU A 197 -14.92 1.05 -27.36
C LEU A 197 -14.71 2.03 -26.21
N PHE A 198 -15.80 2.50 -25.62
CA PHE A 198 -15.71 3.40 -24.43
C PHE A 198 -14.96 2.72 -23.27
N ARG A 199 -15.24 1.43 -23.00
CA ARG A 199 -14.51 0.66 -21.97
C ARG A 199 -13.03 0.64 -22.24
N THR A 200 -12.61 0.37 -23.48
CA THR A 200 -11.18 0.40 -23.84
C THR A 200 -10.58 1.78 -23.66
N LEU A 201 -11.25 2.84 -24.10
CA LEU A 201 -10.72 4.21 -24.05
C LEU A 201 -10.50 4.73 -22.63
N TYR A 202 -11.46 4.54 -21.71
CA TYR A 202 -11.27 5.02 -20.34
C TYR A 202 -10.41 4.12 -19.49
N PHE A 203 -10.25 2.82 -19.84
CA PHE A 203 -9.42 1.90 -19.10
C PHE A 203 -7.95 1.90 -19.56
N LEU A 204 -7.69 2.31 -20.80
CA LEU A 204 -6.34 2.38 -21.39
C LEU A 204 -5.32 3.16 -20.53
N PRO A 205 -5.66 4.34 -19.98
CA PRO A 205 -4.75 5.06 -19.08
C PRO A 205 -4.28 4.25 -17.89
N TYR A 206 -5.16 3.50 -17.26
CA TYR A 206 -4.86 2.71 -16.07
C TYR A 206 -3.93 1.51 -16.36
N ILE A 207 -4.06 0.88 -17.55
CA ILE A 207 -3.19 -0.23 -17.96
C ILE A 207 -1.78 0.26 -18.32
N THR A 208 -1.66 1.52 -18.75
CA THR A 208 -0.37 2.10 -19.10
C THR A 208 0.50 2.25 -17.86
N ALA A 209 1.81 1.95 -17.98
CA ALA A 209 2.74 2.16 -16.87
C ALA A 209 2.67 3.63 -16.39
N LEU A 210 2.49 3.83 -15.08
CA LEU A 210 2.32 5.15 -14.47
C LEU A 210 3.47 6.11 -14.80
N THR A 211 4.71 5.60 -14.88
CA THR A 211 5.89 6.38 -15.28
C THR A 211 5.80 6.88 -16.71
N ALA A 212 5.34 6.03 -17.64
CA ALA A 212 5.15 6.40 -19.04
C ALA A 212 4.00 7.42 -19.18
N ALA A 213 2.89 7.19 -18.48
CA ALA A 213 1.78 8.15 -18.43
C ALA A 213 2.23 9.51 -17.90
N ALA A 214 3.03 9.54 -16.82
CA ALA A 214 3.56 10.79 -16.27
C ALA A 214 4.48 11.51 -17.25
N ALA A 215 5.35 10.78 -17.99
CA ALA A 215 6.22 11.38 -19.00
C ALA A 215 5.42 11.99 -20.19
N VAL A 216 4.31 11.35 -20.60
CA VAL A 216 3.41 11.93 -21.61
C VAL A 216 2.74 13.20 -21.09
N TRP A 217 2.34 13.24 -19.81
CA TRP A 217 1.76 14.44 -19.22
C TRP A 217 2.78 15.56 -19.01
N ASP A 218 4.06 15.26 -18.72
CA ASP A 218 5.14 16.24 -18.71
C ASP A 218 5.24 16.95 -20.08
N TRP A 219 5.13 16.18 -21.16
CA TRP A 219 5.09 16.71 -22.51
C TRP A 219 3.82 17.54 -22.79
N ILE A 220 2.65 17.11 -22.32
CA ILE A 220 1.39 17.86 -22.43
C ILE A 220 1.47 19.21 -21.70
N TYR A 221 2.17 19.26 -20.56
CA TYR A 221 2.37 20.47 -19.75
C TYR A 221 3.54 21.33 -20.20
N ASN A 222 4.26 20.95 -21.26
CA ASN A 222 5.43 21.71 -21.70
C ASN A 222 5.06 23.17 -22.04
N PRO A 223 5.83 24.19 -21.56
CA PRO A 223 5.52 25.60 -21.76
C PRO A 223 5.57 26.02 -23.24
N GLU A 224 6.50 25.45 -24.04
CA GLU A 224 6.77 25.90 -25.41
C GLU A 224 5.86 25.25 -26.45
N PHE A 225 5.69 23.90 -26.36
CA PHE A 225 4.96 23.11 -27.36
C PHE A 225 3.86 22.21 -26.78
N GLY A 226 3.58 22.34 -25.46
CA GLY A 226 2.62 21.48 -24.78
C GLY A 226 1.21 21.64 -25.28
N PHE A 227 0.52 20.50 -25.48
CA PHE A 227 -0.84 20.45 -25.97
C PHE A 227 -1.83 21.27 -25.15
N LEU A 228 -1.64 21.31 -23.81
CA LEU A 228 -2.56 22.05 -22.92
C LEU A 228 -2.47 23.56 -23.14
N ASN A 229 -1.26 24.09 -23.32
CA ASN A 229 -1.05 25.51 -23.63
C ASN A 229 -1.65 25.90 -24.99
N TRP A 230 -1.51 25.03 -25.98
CA TRP A 230 -2.15 25.22 -27.28
C TRP A 230 -3.68 25.23 -27.16
N LEU A 231 -4.25 24.27 -26.45
CA LEU A 231 -5.72 24.14 -26.27
C LEU A 231 -6.34 25.34 -25.53
N LEU A 232 -5.64 25.83 -24.50
CA LEU A 232 -6.15 26.92 -23.65
C LEU A 232 -5.75 28.32 -24.16
N GLY A 233 -4.96 28.42 -25.21
CA GLY A 233 -4.46 29.71 -25.72
C GLY A 233 -3.55 30.44 -24.75
N THR A 234 -2.77 29.69 -23.94
CA THR A 234 -1.86 30.22 -22.91
C THR A 234 -0.41 29.88 -23.20
N PRO A 235 0.18 30.35 -24.31
CA PRO A 235 1.55 30.02 -24.69
C PRO A 235 2.53 30.46 -23.61
N GLY A 236 3.50 29.59 -23.28
CA GLY A 236 4.52 29.88 -22.28
C GLY A 236 4.10 29.68 -20.83
N PHE A 237 2.86 29.28 -20.56
CA PHE A 237 2.44 29.04 -19.18
C PHE A 237 3.11 27.79 -18.58
N GLN A 238 3.74 27.99 -17.42
CA GLN A 238 4.56 26.95 -16.75
C GLN A 238 3.71 26.17 -15.74
N TRP A 239 2.98 25.17 -16.20
CA TRP A 239 2.10 24.35 -15.36
C TRP A 239 2.82 23.73 -14.17
N LEU A 240 3.99 23.13 -14.38
CA LEU A 240 4.73 22.36 -13.36
C LEU A 240 5.70 23.22 -12.52
N SER A 241 5.85 24.49 -12.83
CA SER A 241 6.78 25.41 -12.16
C SER A 241 6.09 26.61 -11.51
N THR A 242 4.75 26.63 -11.46
CA THR A 242 3.99 27.72 -10.85
C THR A 242 3.62 27.39 -9.41
N PRO A 243 4.30 27.99 -8.39
CA PRO A 243 4.11 27.66 -6.98
C PRO A 243 2.92 28.39 -6.36
N GLU A 244 2.21 29.25 -7.12
CA GLU A 244 1.04 29.98 -6.63
C GLU A 244 -0.10 29.03 -6.28
N GLY A 245 -0.65 29.17 -5.07
CA GLY A 245 -1.80 28.38 -4.62
C GLY A 245 -3.06 28.70 -5.41
N ILE A 246 -3.84 27.66 -5.75
CA ILE A 246 -5.01 27.80 -6.62
C ILE A 246 -6.09 28.69 -5.99
N PHE A 247 -6.30 28.63 -4.67
CA PHE A 247 -7.30 29.48 -3.99
C PHE A 247 -6.82 30.92 -3.91
N ALA A 248 -5.54 31.16 -3.66
CA ALA A 248 -4.98 32.52 -3.68
C ALA A 248 -5.14 33.13 -5.08
N ARG A 249 -4.90 32.36 -6.15
CA ARG A 249 -5.06 32.81 -7.53
C ARG A 249 -6.51 33.15 -7.88
N ILE A 250 -7.46 32.30 -7.47
CA ILE A 250 -8.89 32.52 -7.77
C ILE A 250 -9.48 33.68 -6.96
N LEU A 251 -9.05 33.85 -5.70
CA LEU A 251 -9.65 34.84 -4.79
C LEU A 251 -8.95 36.21 -4.81
N ARG A 252 -7.74 36.29 -5.38
CA ARG A 252 -7.00 37.55 -5.52
C ARG A 252 -7.79 38.62 -6.28
N PRO A 253 -8.51 38.35 -7.40
CA PRO A 253 -9.30 39.34 -8.08
C PRO A 253 -10.46 39.89 -7.22
N LEU A 254 -10.89 39.16 -6.18
CA LEU A 254 -11.90 39.59 -5.21
C LEU A 254 -11.30 40.36 -4.02
N GLY A 255 -10.01 40.68 -4.07
CA GLY A 255 -9.28 41.40 -3.00
C GLY A 255 -8.89 40.53 -1.80
N ILE A 256 -9.08 39.19 -1.87
CA ILE A 256 -8.75 38.26 -0.79
C ILE A 256 -7.35 37.67 -1.03
N ASN A 257 -6.39 38.04 -0.17
CA ASN A 257 -5.03 37.54 -0.24
C ASN A 257 -4.85 36.38 0.74
N LEU A 258 -4.81 35.16 0.21
CA LEU A 258 -4.53 33.94 1.00
C LEU A 258 -3.04 33.60 0.93
N SER A 259 -2.48 33.12 2.05
CA SER A 259 -1.08 32.71 2.14
C SER A 259 -0.94 31.38 2.92
N GLY A 260 0.21 30.74 2.80
CA GLY A 260 0.52 29.48 3.48
C GLY A 260 -0.43 28.36 3.07
N PHE A 261 -0.86 27.56 4.03
CA PHE A 261 -1.75 26.42 3.80
C PHE A 261 -3.09 26.82 3.14
N TRP A 262 -3.65 28.00 3.51
CA TRP A 262 -4.92 28.49 3.01
C TRP A 262 -4.89 28.98 1.56
N ALA A 263 -3.69 29.20 1.00
CA ALA A 263 -3.55 29.49 -0.42
C ALA A 263 -3.99 28.30 -1.31
N GLY A 264 -4.12 27.10 -0.71
CA GLY A 264 -4.45 25.86 -1.38
C GLY A 264 -3.23 25.20 -2.04
N PRO A 265 -3.44 24.08 -2.74
CA PRO A 265 -2.38 23.44 -3.50
C PRO A 265 -1.89 24.37 -4.63
N SER A 266 -0.59 24.29 -4.96
CA SER A 266 -0.05 25.05 -6.07
C SER A 266 -0.65 24.65 -7.42
N VAL A 267 -0.56 25.53 -8.41
CA VAL A 267 -0.97 25.17 -9.78
C VAL A 267 -0.19 23.95 -10.27
N ALA A 268 1.10 23.88 -9.96
CA ALA A 268 1.92 22.71 -10.28
C ALA A 268 1.37 21.43 -9.64
N PHE A 269 0.92 21.51 -8.41
CA PHE A 269 0.37 20.35 -7.72
C PHE A 269 -1.02 19.96 -8.22
N VAL A 270 -1.84 20.94 -8.62
CA VAL A 270 -3.13 20.68 -9.30
C VAL A 270 -2.92 19.96 -10.62
N ALA A 271 -1.88 20.32 -11.39
CA ALA A 271 -1.52 19.61 -12.61
C ALA A 271 -1.18 18.11 -12.32
N VAL A 272 -0.39 17.85 -11.28
CA VAL A 272 -0.10 16.46 -10.84
C VAL A 272 -1.38 15.72 -10.40
N MET A 273 -2.29 16.41 -9.69
CA MET A 273 -3.59 15.83 -9.28
C MET A 273 -4.47 15.48 -10.49
N ALA A 274 -4.52 16.37 -11.50
CA ALA A 274 -5.32 16.15 -12.70
C ALA A 274 -4.84 14.92 -13.49
N MET A 275 -3.52 14.78 -13.67
CA MET A 275 -2.92 13.58 -14.25
C MET A 275 -3.27 12.32 -13.45
N SER A 276 -3.20 12.40 -12.12
CA SER A 276 -3.47 11.27 -11.24
C SER A 276 -4.93 10.83 -11.31
N ILE A 277 -5.88 11.79 -11.28
CA ILE A 277 -7.30 11.49 -11.44
C ILE A 277 -7.55 10.80 -12.78
N TRP A 278 -7.03 11.36 -13.88
CA TRP A 278 -7.19 10.78 -15.21
C TRP A 278 -6.66 9.34 -15.29
N HIS A 279 -5.48 9.08 -14.71
CA HIS A 279 -4.88 7.75 -14.74
C HIS A 279 -5.70 6.68 -14.00
N PHE A 280 -6.20 7.02 -12.80
CA PHE A 280 -6.92 6.06 -11.96
C PHE A 280 -8.42 5.99 -12.25
N LEU A 281 -8.97 6.93 -13.00
CA LEU A 281 -10.40 7.04 -13.29
C LEU A 281 -10.97 5.76 -13.90
N GLY A 282 -10.26 5.17 -14.87
CA GLY A 282 -10.71 3.95 -15.56
C GLY A 282 -10.91 2.76 -14.62
N TYR A 283 -9.99 2.54 -13.70
CA TYR A 283 -10.12 1.49 -12.68
C TYR A 283 -11.34 1.72 -11.79
N GLN A 284 -11.53 2.95 -11.32
CA GLN A 284 -12.65 3.30 -10.46
C GLN A 284 -14.00 3.11 -11.18
N ILE A 285 -14.08 3.48 -12.46
CA ILE A 285 -15.29 3.26 -13.29
C ILE A 285 -15.61 1.76 -13.39
N VAL A 286 -14.63 0.91 -13.69
CA VAL A 286 -14.84 -0.55 -13.82
C VAL A 286 -15.39 -1.14 -12.52
N VAL A 287 -14.82 -0.78 -11.38
CA VAL A 287 -15.27 -1.29 -10.07
C VAL A 287 -16.68 -0.81 -9.75
N LEU A 288 -17.00 0.47 -10.03
CA LEU A 288 -18.33 1.02 -9.82
C LEU A 288 -19.37 0.41 -10.76
N LEU A 289 -19.01 0.16 -12.04
CA LEU A 289 -19.88 -0.55 -12.99
C LEU A 289 -20.22 -1.96 -12.50
N ALA A 290 -19.24 -2.69 -11.95
CA ALA A 290 -19.50 -4.00 -11.36
C ALA A 290 -20.45 -3.90 -10.16
N GLY A 291 -20.29 -2.87 -9.31
CA GLY A 291 -21.23 -2.59 -8.22
C GLY A 291 -22.64 -2.27 -8.71
N LEU A 292 -22.77 -1.46 -9.76
CA LEU A 292 -24.07 -1.11 -10.36
C LEU A 292 -24.79 -2.32 -10.97
N GLN A 293 -24.03 -3.26 -11.58
CA GLN A 293 -24.59 -4.46 -12.18
C GLN A 293 -25.12 -5.47 -11.15
N ASN A 294 -24.69 -5.36 -9.88
CA ASN A 294 -25.18 -6.20 -8.79
C ASN A 294 -26.51 -5.69 -8.20
N ILE A 295 -26.94 -4.47 -8.54
CA ILE A 295 -28.23 -3.94 -8.09
C ILE A 295 -29.36 -4.61 -8.87
N PRO A 296 -30.33 -5.30 -8.20
CA PRO A 296 -31.45 -5.95 -8.86
C PRO A 296 -32.29 -4.96 -9.67
N LYS A 297 -32.68 -5.38 -10.88
CA LYS A 297 -33.46 -4.52 -11.78
C LYS A 297 -34.85 -4.21 -11.28
N GLU A 298 -35.37 -5.11 -10.48
CA GLU A 298 -36.70 -5.03 -9.88
C GLU A 298 -36.90 -3.73 -9.07
N TYR A 299 -35.84 -3.23 -8.42
CA TYR A 299 -35.93 -1.95 -7.73
C TYR A 299 -36.16 -0.75 -8.68
N TYR A 300 -35.55 -0.80 -9.85
CA TYR A 300 -35.72 0.26 -10.86
C TYR A 300 -37.07 0.16 -11.56
N GLU A 301 -37.55 -1.06 -11.83
CA GLU A 301 -38.85 -1.33 -12.45
C GLU A 301 -39.99 -0.93 -11.52
N ALA A 302 -39.91 -1.25 -10.24
CA ALA A 302 -40.89 -0.82 -9.24
C ALA A 302 -40.93 0.72 -9.12
N ALA A 303 -39.76 1.37 -9.07
CA ALA A 303 -39.69 2.84 -9.03
C ALA A 303 -40.24 3.51 -10.30
N GLU A 304 -40.12 2.85 -11.47
CA GLU A 304 -40.71 3.35 -12.71
C GLU A 304 -42.24 3.28 -12.68
N LEU A 305 -42.81 2.19 -12.12
CA LEU A 305 -44.25 2.06 -11.94
C LEU A 305 -44.82 3.12 -10.97
N ASP A 306 -44.00 3.52 -9.97
CA ASP A 306 -44.33 4.61 -9.04
C ASP A 306 -44.11 6.01 -9.64
N GLY A 307 -43.65 6.12 -10.89
CA GLY A 307 -43.42 7.38 -11.58
C GLY A 307 -42.14 8.12 -11.15
N ALA A 308 -41.18 7.42 -10.56
CA ALA A 308 -39.92 8.05 -10.14
C ALA A 308 -39.08 8.54 -11.32
N SER A 309 -38.62 9.79 -11.23
CA SER A 309 -37.71 10.38 -12.21
C SER A 309 -36.32 9.74 -12.15
N TRP A 310 -35.51 9.88 -13.22
CA TRP A 310 -34.13 9.39 -13.26
C TRP A 310 -33.31 9.83 -12.03
N TRP A 311 -33.41 11.11 -11.65
CA TRP A 311 -32.70 11.65 -10.50
C TRP A 311 -33.13 11.04 -9.17
N GLN A 312 -34.41 10.74 -9.03
CA GLN A 312 -34.95 10.04 -7.84
C GLN A 312 -34.41 8.62 -7.77
N LYS A 313 -34.38 7.89 -8.88
CA LYS A 313 -33.76 6.54 -8.95
C LYS A 313 -32.27 6.58 -8.58
N VAL A 314 -31.52 7.55 -9.10
CA VAL A 314 -30.10 7.69 -8.75
C VAL A 314 -29.91 7.99 -7.25
N ARG A 315 -30.71 8.92 -6.68
CA ARG A 315 -30.54 9.35 -5.29
C ARG A 315 -31.01 8.32 -4.28
N PHE A 316 -32.12 7.65 -4.54
CA PHE A 316 -32.78 6.81 -3.54
C PHE A 316 -32.54 5.31 -3.73
N ILE A 317 -32.10 4.87 -4.91
CA ILE A 317 -31.81 3.46 -5.21
C ILE A 317 -30.31 3.30 -5.47
N THR A 318 -29.79 3.93 -6.54
CA THR A 318 -28.43 3.70 -7.00
C THR A 318 -27.40 4.10 -5.95
N TRP A 319 -27.47 5.32 -5.43
CA TRP A 319 -26.48 5.83 -4.49
C TRP A 319 -26.42 5.05 -3.16
N PRO A 320 -27.55 4.72 -2.49
CA PRO A 320 -27.50 3.89 -1.29
C PRO A 320 -26.97 2.47 -1.52
N LEU A 321 -27.43 1.80 -2.59
CA LEU A 321 -27.05 0.42 -2.88
C LEU A 321 -25.62 0.30 -3.45
N LEU A 322 -25.08 1.39 -4.02
CA LEU A 322 -23.68 1.47 -4.46
C LEU A 322 -22.72 1.81 -3.30
N SER A 323 -23.24 2.16 -2.12
CA SER A 323 -22.42 2.61 -0.99
C SER A 323 -21.35 1.61 -0.54
N PRO A 324 -21.51 0.28 -0.56
CA PRO A 324 -20.44 -0.67 -0.22
C PRO A 324 -19.28 -0.59 -1.18
N THR A 325 -19.55 -0.54 -2.49
CA THR A 325 -18.53 -0.42 -3.54
C THR A 325 -17.80 0.93 -3.46
N THR A 326 -18.54 2.00 -3.21
CA THR A 326 -17.99 3.34 -3.04
C THR A 326 -17.11 3.42 -1.80
N PHE A 327 -17.52 2.81 -0.68
CA PHE A 327 -16.73 2.72 0.54
C PHE A 327 -15.41 1.96 0.33
N PHE A 328 -15.46 0.83 -0.38
CA PHE A 328 -14.28 0.06 -0.75
C PHE A 328 -13.30 0.90 -1.58
N LEU A 329 -13.79 1.55 -2.65
CA LEU A 329 -12.96 2.42 -3.49
C LEU A 329 -12.40 3.61 -2.72
N PHE A 330 -13.18 4.22 -1.85
CA PHE A 330 -12.74 5.34 -1.04
C PHE A 330 -11.58 4.92 -0.13
N THR A 331 -11.67 3.75 0.50
CA THR A 331 -10.62 3.21 1.37
C THR A 331 -9.33 2.97 0.59
N LEU A 332 -9.40 2.28 -0.56
CA LEU A 332 -8.23 2.02 -1.37
C LEU A 332 -7.61 3.29 -1.96
N SER A 333 -8.46 4.21 -2.44
CA SER A 333 -8.00 5.49 -2.99
C SER A 333 -7.36 6.37 -1.91
N LEU A 334 -7.88 6.37 -0.69
CA LEU A 334 -7.32 7.10 0.44
C LEU A 334 -5.90 6.60 0.75
N ILE A 335 -5.72 5.28 0.90
CA ILE A 335 -4.41 4.67 1.17
C ILE A 335 -3.43 4.99 0.03
N GLY A 336 -3.84 4.80 -1.23
CA GLY A 336 -3.01 5.06 -2.40
C GLY A 336 -2.64 6.54 -2.55
N ALA A 337 -3.55 7.46 -2.25
CA ALA A 337 -3.31 8.88 -2.34
C ALA A 337 -2.31 9.39 -1.28
N PHE A 338 -2.31 8.82 -0.06
CA PHE A 338 -1.28 9.12 0.94
C PHE A 338 0.11 8.62 0.54
N GLN A 339 0.18 7.62 -0.32
CA GLN A 339 1.42 7.02 -0.82
C GLN A 339 1.82 7.54 -2.20
N VAL A 340 1.23 8.65 -2.66
CA VAL A 340 1.53 9.23 -3.96
C VAL A 340 3.02 9.57 -4.10
N PHE A 341 3.67 8.97 -5.09
CA PHE A 341 5.11 9.06 -5.28
C PHE A 341 5.50 9.21 -6.75
N THR A 342 5.19 8.22 -7.59
CA THR A 342 5.74 8.08 -8.95
C THR A 342 5.44 9.29 -9.82
N GLN A 343 4.20 9.76 -9.87
CA GLN A 343 3.82 10.91 -10.69
C GLN A 343 4.47 12.21 -10.19
N VAL A 344 4.61 12.37 -8.87
CA VAL A 344 5.32 13.53 -8.30
C VAL A 344 6.81 13.47 -8.63
N LEU A 345 7.41 12.28 -8.50
CA LEU A 345 8.84 12.08 -8.83
C LEU A 345 9.15 12.38 -10.30
N ILE A 346 8.27 12.06 -11.22
CA ILE A 346 8.50 12.26 -12.66
C ILE A 346 8.21 13.71 -13.06
N LEU A 347 7.03 14.25 -12.68
CA LEU A 347 6.61 15.59 -13.09
C LEU A 347 7.32 16.71 -12.33
N THR A 348 7.67 16.49 -11.06
CA THR A 348 8.30 17.48 -10.18
C THR A 348 9.35 16.84 -9.29
N PRO A 349 10.46 16.33 -9.84
CA PRO A 349 11.41 15.41 -9.18
C PRO A 349 12.08 15.95 -7.92
N THR A 350 12.14 17.28 -7.76
CA THR A 350 12.70 17.94 -6.57
C THR A 350 11.64 18.30 -5.53
N GLY A 351 10.34 18.01 -5.78
CA GLY A 351 9.23 18.46 -4.96
C GLY A 351 8.66 19.82 -5.39
N GLY A 352 8.97 20.26 -6.63
CA GLY A 352 8.51 21.52 -7.21
C GLY A 352 9.29 22.75 -6.73
N VAL A 353 8.87 23.90 -7.22
CA VAL A 353 9.45 25.20 -6.82
C VAL A 353 9.04 25.45 -5.36
N LEU A 354 10.03 25.77 -4.51
CA LEU A 354 9.81 25.97 -3.06
C LEU A 354 9.19 24.73 -2.35
N GLN A 355 9.36 23.52 -2.88
CA GLN A 355 8.82 22.28 -2.33
C GLN A 355 7.27 22.26 -2.29
N ASP A 356 6.62 22.92 -3.24
CA ASP A 356 5.16 23.11 -3.30
C ASP A 356 4.40 21.85 -3.75
N THR A 357 5.12 20.88 -4.34
CA THR A 357 4.59 19.57 -4.71
C THR A 357 5.19 18.42 -3.88
N LEU A 358 6.01 18.73 -2.88
CA LEU A 358 6.66 17.72 -2.03
C LEU A 358 5.60 16.94 -1.25
N THR A 359 5.49 15.63 -1.51
CA THR A 359 4.62 14.71 -0.76
C THR A 359 5.40 13.93 0.29
N LEU A 360 4.71 13.34 1.26
CA LEU A 360 5.34 12.52 2.31
C LEU A 360 6.16 11.37 1.73
N ALA A 361 5.66 10.70 0.69
CA ALA A 361 6.36 9.60 0.06
C ALA A 361 7.62 10.05 -0.70
N LEU A 362 7.55 11.20 -1.41
CA LEU A 362 8.74 11.79 -2.05
C LEU A 362 9.75 12.30 -1.02
N TYR A 363 9.26 12.87 0.09
CA TYR A 363 10.14 13.32 1.17
C TYR A 363 10.89 12.15 1.83
N LEU A 364 10.17 11.05 2.11
CA LEU A 364 10.76 9.81 2.60
C LEU A 364 11.86 9.29 1.65
N TYR A 365 11.56 9.24 0.35
CA TYR A 365 12.51 8.82 -0.66
C TYR A 365 13.76 9.72 -0.70
N ASN A 366 13.58 11.03 -0.65
CA ASN A 366 14.69 11.98 -0.62
C ASN A 366 15.56 11.76 0.62
N LYS A 367 14.97 11.62 1.82
CA LYS A 367 15.72 11.39 3.06
C LYS A 367 16.45 10.05 3.06
N GLY A 368 15.78 8.97 2.61
CA GLY A 368 16.39 7.64 2.58
C GLY A 368 17.47 7.50 1.51
N PHE A 369 17.14 7.81 0.26
CA PHE A 369 17.97 7.43 -0.89
C PHE A 369 18.86 8.57 -1.40
N ARG A 370 18.43 9.83 -1.34
CA ARG A 370 19.25 10.97 -1.75
C ARG A 370 20.20 11.45 -0.63
N ASP A 371 19.62 11.59 0.59
CA ASP A 371 20.39 12.06 1.76
C ASP A 371 21.13 10.91 2.48
N SER A 372 20.88 9.64 2.08
CA SER A 372 21.42 8.43 2.72
C SER A 372 21.18 8.38 4.24
N ASN A 373 20.03 8.88 4.69
CA ASN A 373 19.62 8.87 6.09
C ASN A 373 18.44 7.93 6.31
N PHE A 374 18.73 6.62 6.28
CA PHE A 374 17.70 5.58 6.41
C PHE A 374 17.01 5.58 7.78
N SER A 375 17.68 5.99 8.84
CA SER A 375 17.08 6.07 10.18
C SER A 375 15.99 7.11 10.25
N TYR A 376 16.23 8.31 9.75
CA TYR A 376 15.25 9.37 9.69
C TYR A 376 14.11 9.05 8.73
N ALA A 377 14.42 8.49 7.56
CA ALA A 377 13.43 8.04 6.59
C ALA A 377 12.53 6.94 7.19
N SER A 378 13.10 6.04 8.00
CA SER A 378 12.35 5.00 8.71
C SER A 378 11.40 5.59 9.76
N ALA A 379 11.84 6.60 10.53
CA ALA A 379 10.96 7.30 11.45
C ALA A 379 9.78 7.98 10.72
N LEU A 380 10.07 8.62 9.59
CA LEU A 380 9.03 9.21 8.73
C LEU A 380 8.08 8.15 8.20
N ALA A 381 8.58 6.99 7.74
CA ALA A 381 7.75 5.88 7.27
C ALA A 381 6.80 5.35 8.37
N VAL A 382 7.30 5.21 9.61
CA VAL A 382 6.48 4.79 10.76
C VAL A 382 5.38 5.81 11.06
N VAL A 383 5.69 7.10 11.04
CA VAL A 383 4.68 8.16 11.26
C VAL A 383 3.62 8.15 10.17
N VAL A 384 4.02 8.03 8.90
CA VAL A 384 3.08 7.92 7.76
C VAL A 384 2.21 6.67 7.88
N PHE A 385 2.79 5.53 8.27
CA PHE A 385 2.05 4.29 8.50
C PHE A 385 0.99 4.46 9.60
N ILE A 386 1.37 5.01 10.76
CA ILE A 386 0.44 5.26 11.88
C ILE A 386 -0.67 6.22 11.44
N MET A 387 -0.34 7.26 10.69
CA MET A 387 -1.31 8.23 10.20
C MET A 387 -2.33 7.58 9.26
N ILE A 388 -1.88 6.80 8.29
CA ILE A 388 -2.78 6.06 7.37
C ILE A 388 -3.63 5.06 8.15
N LEU A 389 -3.06 4.33 9.10
CA LEU A 389 -3.78 3.38 9.94
C LEU A 389 -4.89 4.07 10.74
N VAL A 390 -4.58 5.16 11.43
CA VAL A 390 -5.56 5.93 12.22
C VAL A 390 -6.67 6.46 11.32
N LEU A 391 -6.33 7.06 10.18
CA LEU A 391 -7.31 7.58 9.23
C LEU A 391 -8.22 6.47 8.68
N THR A 392 -7.65 5.31 8.34
CA THR A 392 -8.43 4.16 7.85
C THR A 392 -9.36 3.61 8.93
N LEU A 393 -8.91 3.53 10.19
CA LEU A 393 -9.75 3.09 11.31
C LEU A 393 -10.87 4.09 11.62
N VAL A 394 -10.58 5.40 11.57
CA VAL A 394 -11.59 6.45 11.73
C VAL A 394 -12.61 6.39 10.58
N GLN A 395 -12.14 6.31 9.35
CA GLN A 395 -12.99 6.17 8.17
C GLN A 395 -13.90 4.96 8.29
N ARG A 396 -13.36 3.80 8.66
CA ARG A 396 -14.13 2.58 8.87
C ARG A 396 -15.25 2.80 9.90
N ARG A 397 -14.92 3.35 11.06
CA ARG A 397 -15.93 3.63 12.11
C ARG A 397 -17.02 4.60 11.68
N VAL A 398 -16.68 5.62 10.89
CA VAL A 398 -17.61 6.70 10.51
C VAL A 398 -18.47 6.29 9.31
N LEU A 399 -17.85 5.72 8.28
CA LEU A 399 -18.52 5.43 7.01
C LEU A 399 -19.19 4.05 6.98
N GLU A 400 -18.63 3.04 7.63
CA GLU A 400 -19.19 1.68 7.66
C GLU A 400 -20.61 1.66 8.24
N ARG A 401 -20.92 2.55 9.21
CA ARG A 401 -22.27 2.71 9.78
C ARG A 401 -23.30 3.29 8.81
N ARG A 402 -22.85 3.87 7.70
CA ARG A 402 -23.71 4.48 6.66
C ARG A 402 -23.80 3.62 5.40
N VAL A 403 -23.12 2.48 5.39
CA VAL A 403 -23.14 1.56 4.25
C VAL A 403 -24.38 0.67 4.38
N THR A 404 -25.17 0.65 3.31
CA THR A 404 -26.35 -0.22 3.22
C THR A 404 -25.92 -1.56 2.62
N TYR A 405 -25.80 -2.58 3.46
CA TYR A 405 -25.67 -3.97 2.99
C TYR A 405 -27.08 -4.51 2.79
N GLU A 406 -27.33 -5.15 1.64
CA GLU A 406 -28.56 -5.93 1.47
C GLU A 406 -28.57 -7.04 2.51
N ALA A 407 -29.62 -7.10 3.32
CA ALA A 407 -29.86 -8.14 4.33
C ALA A 407 -30.46 -9.39 3.67
#